data_3c60df71f7664d7a4afb53c2a9a0413a
#
_entry.id   3c60df71f7664d7a4afb53c2a9a0413a
#
_cell.length_a   1.000
_cell.length_b   1.000
_cell.length_c   1.000
_cell.angle_alpha   90.00
_cell.angle_beta   90.00
_cell.angle_gamma   90.00
#
_symmetry.space_group_name_H-M   'P 1'
#
loop_
_entity.id
_entity.type
_entity.pdbx_description
1 polymer ?
#
loop_
_entity_poly.entity_id
_entity_poly.type
_entity_poly.pdbx_seq_one_letter_code
_entity_poly.pdbx_strand_id
1 'polypeptide(L)'
;GEQPRPKRRALDTKAARPTPGATRKKPASSKPPQAKRHEPKETPPRAIERTPEQEAAHELSKNQSIPVVHAHRVLRGEASLEEVKEALSKKDEATRLAREEGLAPSLAGQVAAGHLKVERARILQRLRGVRPQPIDWDAFKIALDDKQPIALATFDDGWRVGRVVAVDVYEFRFGLIESSGKEGEVVVQKHDVKAICDPAHLPAVQEAVSIDKVVREESLGASAKRNTRVRPQDEDLVQMLESKRPFAVVLRNGERWAGSVASFGRWDVTLRLYGGAELIILFHALHPKTLE
;
A
#
# COMPACT_ATOMS: atom_id res chain seq x y z
N GLY A 1 47.53 -38.57 -14.74
CA GLY A 1 46.35 -39.38 -14.45
C GLY A 1 45.10 -38.60 -14.80
N GLU A 2 44.56 -38.91 -16.01
CA GLU A 2 43.31 -38.31 -16.49
C GLU A 2 42.12 -38.94 -15.75
N GLN A 3 41.27 -38.10 -15.16
CA GLN A 3 39.96 -38.53 -14.64
C GLN A 3 38.86 -38.46 -15.72
N PRO A 4 38.01 -39.47 -15.84
CA PRO A 4 36.97 -39.51 -16.86
C PRO A 4 35.79 -38.62 -16.50
N ARG A 5 35.30 -37.85 -17.48
CA ARG A 5 34.10 -37.00 -17.41
C ARG A 5 32.79 -37.83 -17.29
N PRO A 6 31.82 -37.44 -16.46
CA PRO A 6 30.56 -38.15 -16.39
C PRO A 6 29.69 -37.81 -17.59
N LYS A 7 29.10 -38.85 -18.20
CA LYS A 7 28.16 -38.82 -19.35
C LYS A 7 26.84 -38.18 -18.89
N ARG A 8 26.41 -37.12 -19.57
CA ARG A 8 25.07 -36.53 -19.48
C ARG A 8 24.03 -37.51 -20.02
N ARG A 9 23.09 -37.94 -19.15
CA ARG A 9 21.86 -38.64 -19.57
C ARG A 9 20.86 -37.60 -20.08
N ALA A 10 20.46 -37.73 -21.33
CA ALA A 10 19.33 -36.99 -21.89
C ALA A 10 18.02 -37.56 -21.30
N LEU A 11 17.22 -36.71 -20.71
CA LEU A 11 15.85 -37.00 -20.33
C LEU A 11 14.93 -36.53 -21.46
N ASP A 12 14.44 -37.50 -22.25
CA ASP A 12 13.34 -37.30 -23.20
C ASP A 12 12.06 -37.01 -22.44
N THR A 13 11.64 -35.78 -22.40
CA THR A 13 10.27 -35.37 -21.99
C THR A 13 9.40 -35.25 -23.24
N LYS A 14 8.68 -36.32 -23.53
CA LYS A 14 7.61 -36.38 -24.53
C LYS A 14 6.45 -35.50 -24.05
N ALA A 15 6.33 -34.31 -24.64
CA ALA A 15 5.18 -33.42 -24.44
C ALA A 15 3.95 -34.03 -25.11
N ALA A 16 2.94 -34.35 -24.34
CA ALA A 16 1.62 -34.75 -24.83
C ALA A 16 0.87 -33.52 -25.34
N ARG A 17 0.53 -33.50 -26.62
CA ARG A 17 -0.37 -32.52 -27.25
C ARG A 17 -1.81 -32.74 -26.74
N PRO A 18 -2.56 -31.69 -26.40
CA PRO A 18 -3.99 -31.82 -26.21
C PRO A 18 -4.71 -31.85 -27.58
N THR A 19 -5.57 -32.83 -27.76
CA THR A 19 -6.48 -33.02 -28.88
C THR A 19 -7.59 -31.96 -28.89
N PRO A 20 -7.90 -31.28 -30.00
CA PRO A 20 -9.10 -30.45 -30.10
C PRO A 20 -10.26 -31.29 -30.65
N GLY A 21 -11.40 -31.24 -30.00
CA GLY A 21 -12.63 -31.74 -30.57
C GLY A 21 -13.64 -32.32 -29.62
N ALA A 22 -14.48 -31.48 -29.03
CA ALA A 22 -15.81 -31.85 -28.63
C ALA A 22 -16.73 -30.65 -28.83
N THR A 23 -17.35 -30.58 -29.96
CA THR A 23 -18.46 -29.69 -30.31
C THR A 23 -19.68 -30.03 -29.43
N ARG A 24 -19.92 -29.20 -28.46
CA ARG A 24 -21.13 -29.26 -27.60
C ARG A 24 -22.33 -28.75 -28.38
N LYS A 25 -23.19 -29.65 -28.88
CA LYS A 25 -24.50 -29.35 -29.46
C LYS A 25 -25.34 -28.57 -28.46
N LYS A 26 -25.77 -27.35 -28.84
CA LYS A 26 -26.81 -26.57 -28.12
C LYS A 26 -28.12 -27.36 -28.13
N PRO A 27 -28.82 -27.53 -27.00
CA PRO A 27 -30.20 -28.04 -27.00
C PRO A 27 -31.13 -26.98 -27.57
N ALA A 28 -32.06 -27.46 -28.41
CA ALA A 28 -33.09 -26.68 -29.05
C ALA A 28 -33.93 -25.90 -28.01
N SER A 29 -34.09 -24.60 -28.28
CA SER A 29 -34.96 -23.68 -27.57
C SER A 29 -36.43 -24.12 -27.73
N SER A 30 -36.99 -24.73 -26.71
CA SER A 30 -38.44 -24.87 -26.58
C SER A 30 -39.00 -23.52 -26.09
N LYS A 31 -39.81 -22.88 -26.93
CA LYS A 31 -40.57 -21.67 -26.55
C LYS A 31 -41.44 -22.00 -25.32
N PRO A 32 -41.37 -21.18 -24.25
CA PRO A 32 -42.32 -21.30 -23.15
C PRO A 32 -43.73 -20.91 -23.60
N PRO A 33 -44.79 -21.54 -23.07
CA PRO A 33 -46.15 -21.20 -23.40
C PRO A 33 -46.44 -19.75 -22.96
N GLN A 34 -47.08 -18.98 -23.87
CA GLN A 34 -47.54 -17.62 -23.58
C GLN A 34 -48.52 -17.65 -22.42
N ALA A 35 -48.07 -17.25 -21.22
CA ALA A 35 -48.94 -16.95 -20.12
C ALA A 35 -49.83 -15.75 -20.50
N LYS A 36 -51.13 -15.97 -20.41
CA LYS A 36 -52.13 -14.89 -20.59
C LYS A 36 -51.77 -13.73 -19.66
N ARG A 37 -51.47 -12.57 -20.28
CA ARG A 37 -51.30 -11.30 -19.55
C ARG A 37 -52.57 -11.03 -18.78
N HIS A 38 -52.55 -11.27 -17.46
CA HIS A 38 -53.53 -10.65 -16.56
C HIS A 38 -53.20 -9.15 -16.56
N GLU A 39 -54.14 -8.35 -17.06
CA GLU A 39 -54.13 -6.92 -16.84
C GLU A 39 -54.03 -6.64 -15.35
N PRO A 40 -53.07 -5.86 -14.88
CA PRO A 40 -52.99 -5.48 -13.47
C PRO A 40 -54.24 -4.58 -13.23
N LYS A 41 -55.16 -5.06 -12.39
CA LYS A 41 -56.18 -4.18 -11.81
C LYS A 41 -55.43 -3.07 -11.11
N GLU A 42 -55.54 -1.86 -11.62
CA GLU A 42 -55.10 -0.62 -10.96
C GLU A 42 -55.82 -0.52 -9.62
N THR A 43 -55.21 -1.02 -8.58
CA THR A 43 -55.61 -0.70 -7.22
C THR A 43 -55.21 0.75 -6.98
N PRO A 44 -56.14 1.64 -6.66
CA PRO A 44 -55.77 3.02 -6.36
C PRO A 44 -54.73 3.05 -5.26
N PRO A 45 -53.69 3.91 -5.34
CA PRO A 45 -52.66 3.99 -4.33
C PRO A 45 -53.33 4.24 -2.97
N ARG A 46 -53.25 3.27 -2.06
CA ARG A 46 -53.67 3.43 -0.68
C ARG A 46 -52.91 4.65 -0.14
N ALA A 47 -53.61 5.68 0.22
CA ALA A 47 -53.06 6.80 0.96
C ALA A 47 -52.43 6.23 2.23
N ILE A 48 -51.07 6.23 2.26
CA ILE A 48 -50.33 5.79 3.44
C ILE A 48 -50.55 6.88 4.48
N GLU A 49 -51.44 6.63 5.46
CA GLU A 49 -51.62 7.52 6.60
C GLU A 49 -50.27 7.56 7.36
N ARG A 50 -49.65 8.74 7.35
CA ARG A 50 -48.41 8.98 8.06
C ARG A 50 -48.69 9.06 9.55
N THR A 51 -47.79 8.48 10.34
CA THR A 51 -47.86 8.70 11.80
C THR A 51 -47.50 10.15 12.14
N PRO A 52 -47.99 10.70 13.29
CA PRO A 52 -47.64 12.06 13.71
C PRO A 52 -46.14 12.33 13.76
N GLU A 53 -45.32 11.32 14.12
CA GLU A 53 -43.83 11.40 14.11
C GLU A 53 -43.30 11.54 12.69
N GLN A 54 -43.87 10.82 11.74
CA GLN A 54 -43.49 10.92 10.32
C GLN A 54 -43.85 12.28 9.71
N GLU A 55 -44.98 12.86 10.08
CA GLU A 55 -45.40 14.17 9.64
C GLU A 55 -44.44 15.24 10.22
N ALA A 56 -44.15 15.22 11.51
CA ALA A 56 -43.20 16.13 12.15
C ALA A 56 -41.78 16.02 11.52
N ALA A 57 -41.31 14.81 11.17
CA ALA A 57 -40.05 14.63 10.50
C ALA A 57 -40.05 15.20 9.08
N HIS A 58 -41.15 15.07 8.34
CA HIS A 58 -41.29 15.67 7.02
C HIS A 58 -41.33 17.22 7.08
N GLU A 59 -42.03 17.80 8.05
CA GLU A 59 -42.03 19.25 8.26
C GLU A 59 -40.64 19.77 8.62
N LEU A 60 -39.95 19.11 9.57
CA LEU A 60 -38.58 19.48 9.95
C LEU A 60 -37.63 19.37 8.74
N SER A 61 -37.73 18.28 7.98
CA SER A 61 -36.96 18.06 6.76
C SER A 61 -37.16 19.21 5.76
N LYS A 62 -38.39 19.61 5.51
CA LYS A 62 -38.73 20.70 4.58
C LYS A 62 -38.23 22.05 5.09
N ASN A 63 -38.51 22.37 6.35
CA ASN A 63 -38.16 23.66 6.96
C ASN A 63 -36.66 23.87 7.10
N GLN A 64 -35.91 22.80 7.35
CA GLN A 64 -34.46 22.85 7.58
C GLN A 64 -33.63 22.37 6.35
N SER A 65 -34.30 21.98 5.24
CA SER A 65 -33.63 21.44 4.05
C SER A 65 -32.68 20.28 4.32
N ILE A 66 -33.07 19.38 5.26
CA ILE A 66 -32.32 18.19 5.60
C ILE A 66 -33.08 16.93 5.16
N PRO A 67 -32.40 15.80 4.85
CA PRO A 67 -33.09 14.56 4.53
C PRO A 67 -33.97 14.06 5.68
N VAL A 68 -35.14 13.48 5.38
CA VAL A 68 -36.13 13.00 6.37
C VAL A 68 -35.53 12.05 7.39
N VAL A 69 -34.59 11.18 6.96
CA VAL A 69 -33.88 10.26 7.86
C VAL A 69 -33.14 11.01 8.97
N HIS A 70 -32.52 12.14 8.65
CA HIS A 70 -31.83 12.98 9.62
C HIS A 70 -32.81 13.76 10.50
N ALA A 71 -33.95 14.19 9.92
CA ALA A 71 -35.01 14.83 10.70
C ALA A 71 -35.56 13.88 11.80
N HIS A 72 -35.75 12.59 11.51
CA HIS A 72 -36.11 11.60 12.52
C HIS A 72 -35.07 11.49 13.66
N ARG A 73 -33.77 11.49 13.32
CA ARG A 73 -32.70 11.44 14.33
C ARG A 73 -32.71 12.66 15.23
N VAL A 74 -32.97 13.83 14.67
CA VAL A 74 -33.09 15.08 15.44
C VAL A 74 -34.29 15.03 16.39
N LEU A 75 -35.47 14.60 15.89
CA LEU A 75 -36.69 14.48 16.72
C LEU A 75 -36.55 13.48 17.87
N ARG A 76 -35.76 12.41 17.66
CA ARG A 76 -35.47 11.42 18.71
C ARG A 76 -34.36 11.86 19.69
N GLY A 77 -33.77 13.02 19.45
CA GLY A 77 -32.65 13.49 20.28
C GLY A 77 -31.34 12.72 20.07
N GLU A 78 -31.23 11.93 18.97
CA GLU A 78 -30.03 11.16 18.63
C GLU A 78 -28.90 12.04 18.04
N ALA A 79 -29.24 13.21 17.53
CA ALA A 79 -28.31 14.21 17.00
C ALA A 79 -28.93 15.61 17.11
N SER A 80 -28.12 16.63 17.25
CA SER A 80 -28.57 18.02 17.14
C SER A 80 -28.75 18.41 15.66
N LEU A 81 -29.56 19.42 15.39
CA LEU A 81 -29.75 19.95 14.05
C LEU A 81 -28.44 20.50 13.48
N GLU A 82 -27.61 21.11 14.31
CA GLU A 82 -26.32 21.67 13.93
C GLU A 82 -25.34 20.58 13.51
N GLU A 83 -25.23 19.49 14.27
CA GLU A 83 -24.41 18.32 13.92
C GLU A 83 -24.83 17.70 12.58
N VAL A 84 -26.13 17.61 12.34
CA VAL A 84 -26.66 17.10 11.06
C VAL A 84 -26.29 18.02 9.89
N LYS A 85 -26.46 19.33 10.06
CA LYS A 85 -26.09 20.30 9.01
C LYS A 85 -24.60 20.29 8.72
N GLU A 86 -23.77 20.21 9.75
CA GLU A 86 -22.31 20.12 9.61
C GLU A 86 -21.90 18.82 8.88
N ALA A 87 -22.50 17.68 9.26
CA ALA A 87 -22.23 16.41 8.59
C ALA A 87 -22.63 16.41 7.11
N LEU A 88 -23.77 17.03 6.76
CA LEU A 88 -24.21 17.19 5.38
C LEU A 88 -23.27 18.11 4.59
N SER A 89 -22.88 19.25 5.16
CA SER A 89 -21.92 20.17 4.54
C SER A 89 -20.58 19.48 4.26
N LYS A 90 -20.04 18.71 5.22
CA LYS A 90 -18.82 17.91 5.02
C LYS A 90 -18.99 16.85 3.93
N LYS A 91 -20.16 16.22 3.84
CA LYS A 91 -20.45 15.23 2.80
C LYS A 91 -20.52 15.88 1.40
N ASP A 92 -21.14 17.05 1.29
CA ASP A 92 -21.23 17.78 0.03
C ASP A 92 -19.85 18.26 -0.41
N GLU A 93 -19.05 18.79 0.53
CA GLU A 93 -17.65 19.16 0.28
C GLU A 93 -16.81 17.96 -0.15
N ALA A 94 -16.95 16.80 0.52
CA ALA A 94 -16.26 15.57 0.11
C ALA A 94 -16.67 15.14 -1.31
N THR A 95 -17.95 15.26 -1.66
CA THR A 95 -18.44 14.94 -3.00
C THR A 95 -17.85 15.89 -4.04
N ARG A 96 -17.79 17.19 -3.72
CA ARG A 96 -17.16 18.20 -4.56
C ARG A 96 -15.68 17.89 -4.79
N LEU A 97 -14.91 17.65 -3.72
CA LEU A 97 -13.48 17.30 -3.79
C LEU A 97 -13.24 16.01 -4.58
N ALA A 98 -14.07 14.99 -4.39
CA ALA A 98 -13.95 13.75 -5.17
C ALA A 98 -14.12 14.01 -6.67
N ARG A 99 -15.05 14.92 -7.06
CA ARG A 99 -15.33 15.24 -8.45
C ARG A 99 -14.27 16.18 -9.06
N GLU A 100 -13.91 17.24 -8.37
CA GLU A 100 -13.00 18.28 -8.88
C GLU A 100 -11.55 17.83 -8.86
N GLU A 101 -11.13 17.13 -7.79
CA GLU A 101 -9.76 16.71 -7.57
C GLU A 101 -9.48 15.26 -8.00
N GLY A 102 -10.51 14.52 -8.45
CA GLY A 102 -10.40 13.12 -8.80
C GLY A 102 -10.02 12.21 -7.62
N LEU A 103 -10.27 12.66 -6.38
CA LEU A 103 -9.92 11.92 -5.18
C LEU A 103 -10.90 10.76 -4.95
N ALA A 104 -10.38 9.64 -4.44
CA ALA A 104 -11.24 8.57 -3.94
C ALA A 104 -12.13 9.09 -2.80
N PRO A 105 -13.40 8.64 -2.69
CA PRO A 105 -14.36 9.17 -1.72
C PRO A 105 -13.84 9.18 -0.27
N SER A 106 -13.06 8.17 0.12
CA SER A 106 -12.46 8.08 1.46
C SER A 106 -11.42 9.18 1.73
N LEU A 107 -10.62 9.55 0.72
CA LEU A 107 -9.63 10.63 0.83
C LEU A 107 -10.33 12.00 0.83
N ALA A 108 -11.30 12.18 -0.05
CA ALA A 108 -12.11 13.38 -0.09
C ALA A 108 -12.84 13.62 1.24
N GLY A 109 -13.38 12.57 1.86
CA GLY A 109 -13.99 12.64 3.19
C GLY A 109 -13.00 13.07 4.28
N GLN A 110 -11.78 12.58 4.26
CA GLN A 110 -10.73 13.00 5.21
C GLN A 110 -10.33 14.47 5.02
N VAL A 111 -10.29 14.94 3.77
CA VAL A 111 -10.01 16.36 3.48
C VAL A 111 -11.16 17.24 3.98
N ALA A 112 -12.40 16.91 3.66
CA ALA A 112 -13.57 17.64 4.10
C ALA A 112 -13.73 17.66 5.64
N ALA A 113 -13.27 16.62 6.31
CA ALA A 113 -13.22 16.55 7.78
C ALA A 113 -12.04 17.33 8.39
N GLY A 114 -11.14 17.90 7.58
CA GLY A 114 -9.94 18.62 8.05
C GLY A 114 -8.81 17.72 8.56
N HIS A 115 -8.91 16.39 8.37
CA HIS A 115 -7.89 15.44 8.81
C HIS A 115 -6.73 15.30 7.84
N LEU A 116 -6.92 15.75 6.59
CA LEU A 116 -5.94 15.62 5.52
C LEU A 116 -5.94 16.88 4.65
N LYS A 117 -4.76 17.34 4.21
CA LYS A 117 -4.63 18.40 3.21
C LYS A 117 -4.86 17.83 1.81
N VAL A 118 -5.35 18.66 0.88
CA VAL A 118 -5.62 18.26 -0.52
C VAL A 118 -4.36 17.74 -1.21
N GLU A 119 -3.23 18.43 -1.05
CA GLU A 119 -1.94 18.03 -1.65
C GLU A 119 -1.54 16.62 -1.19
N ARG A 120 -1.67 16.37 0.11
CA ARG A 120 -1.37 15.05 0.67
C ARG A 120 -2.35 13.97 0.19
N ALA A 121 -3.63 14.31 0.01
CA ALA A 121 -4.63 13.40 -0.54
C ALA A 121 -4.29 13.01 -1.99
N ARG A 122 -3.82 13.97 -2.81
CA ARG A 122 -3.36 13.71 -4.19
C ARG A 122 -2.18 12.73 -4.21
N ILE A 123 -1.20 12.91 -3.32
CA ILE A 123 -0.06 11.98 -3.19
C ILE A 123 -0.54 10.58 -2.83
N LEU A 124 -1.39 10.46 -1.81
CA LEU A 124 -1.95 9.17 -1.40
C LEU A 124 -2.75 8.49 -2.50
N GLN A 125 -3.48 9.27 -3.30
CA GLN A 125 -4.21 8.77 -4.46
C GLN A 125 -3.27 8.16 -5.51
N ARG A 126 -2.15 8.81 -5.81
CA ARG A 126 -1.15 8.31 -6.76
C ARG A 126 -0.45 7.05 -6.26
N LEU A 127 -0.16 6.98 -4.97
CA LEU A 127 0.49 5.82 -4.37
C LEU A 127 -0.38 4.56 -4.31
N ARG A 128 -1.70 4.68 -4.33
CA ARG A 128 -2.63 3.53 -4.27
C ARG A 128 -2.39 2.46 -5.33
N GLY A 129 -1.87 2.85 -6.50
CA GLY A 129 -1.57 1.93 -7.61
C GLY A 129 -0.26 1.16 -7.47
N VAL A 130 0.65 1.62 -6.60
CA VAL A 130 2.01 1.06 -6.48
C VAL A 130 2.35 0.58 -5.06
N ARG A 131 1.60 1.04 -4.06
CA ARG A 131 1.75 0.62 -2.66
C ARG A 131 0.38 0.27 -2.09
N PRO A 132 0.01 -1.01 -2.03
CA PRO A 132 -1.28 -1.44 -1.47
C PRO A 132 -1.37 -1.22 0.04
N GLN A 133 -0.25 -1.25 0.76
CA GLN A 133 -0.20 -1.07 2.20
C GLN A 133 -0.36 0.41 2.59
N PRO A 134 -0.90 0.70 3.79
CA PRO A 134 -1.00 2.05 4.31
C PRO A 134 0.36 2.77 4.34
N ILE A 135 0.37 4.04 3.95
CA ILE A 135 1.61 4.83 3.88
C ILE A 135 2.33 4.96 5.23
N ASP A 136 1.59 4.90 6.33
CA ASP A 136 2.12 4.99 7.69
C ASP A 136 2.68 3.65 8.22
N TRP A 137 2.53 2.56 7.47
CA TRP A 137 3.18 1.31 7.79
C TRP A 137 4.65 1.39 7.41
N ASP A 138 5.51 1.09 8.37
CA ASP A 138 6.92 0.88 8.08
C ASP A 138 7.17 -0.50 7.43
N ALA A 139 8.34 -0.67 6.84
CA ALA A 139 8.71 -1.92 6.16
C ALA A 139 8.66 -3.14 7.11
N PHE A 140 8.89 -2.96 8.41
CA PHE A 140 8.86 -4.05 9.40
C PHE A 140 7.42 -4.51 9.68
N LYS A 141 6.48 -3.58 9.75
CA LYS A 141 5.05 -3.91 9.92
C LYS A 141 4.50 -4.62 8.69
N ILE A 142 4.93 -4.21 7.49
CA ILE A 142 4.59 -4.89 6.24
C ILE A 142 5.15 -6.32 6.27
N ALA A 143 6.43 -6.49 6.60
CA ALA A 143 7.07 -7.80 6.67
C ALA A 143 6.45 -8.74 7.73
N LEU A 144 5.98 -8.18 8.86
CA LEU A 144 5.24 -8.94 9.87
C LEU A 144 3.90 -9.43 9.34
N ASP A 145 3.16 -8.58 8.61
CA ASP A 145 1.84 -8.91 8.06
C ASP A 145 1.95 -9.96 6.94
N ASP A 146 2.91 -9.78 6.04
CA ASP A 146 3.17 -10.67 4.91
C ASP A 146 3.73 -12.05 5.33
N LYS A 147 4.33 -12.14 6.53
CA LYS A 147 4.95 -13.37 7.09
C LYS A 147 6.02 -14.02 6.19
N GLN A 148 6.52 -13.29 5.21
CA GLN A 148 7.55 -13.79 4.30
C GLN A 148 8.95 -13.57 4.87
N PRO A 149 9.94 -14.42 4.53
CA PRO A 149 11.33 -14.14 4.83
C PRO A 149 11.77 -12.84 4.16
N ILE A 150 12.59 -12.06 4.85
CA ILE A 150 13.27 -10.88 4.31
C ILE A 150 14.76 -10.98 4.53
N ALA A 151 15.53 -10.35 3.67
CA ALA A 151 16.92 -10.02 3.92
C ALA A 151 16.99 -8.58 4.42
N LEU A 152 17.64 -8.36 5.57
CA LEU A 152 17.86 -7.03 6.13
C LEU A 152 19.35 -6.77 6.32
N ALA A 153 19.74 -5.52 6.09
CA ALA A 153 21.10 -5.04 6.34
C ALA A 153 21.09 -4.04 7.50
N THR A 154 21.96 -4.25 8.46
CA THR A 154 22.25 -3.30 9.53
C THR A 154 23.55 -2.54 9.24
N PHE A 155 23.80 -1.46 10.00
CA PHE A 155 25.06 -0.74 9.88
C PHE A 155 26.26 -1.58 10.35
N ASP A 156 26.09 -2.39 11.38
CA ASP A 156 27.17 -3.12 12.05
C ASP A 156 27.38 -4.54 11.49
N ASP A 157 26.29 -5.28 11.24
CA ASP A 157 26.37 -6.73 10.99
C ASP A 157 26.18 -7.13 9.50
N GLY A 158 25.95 -6.19 8.60
CA GLY A 158 25.68 -6.49 7.19
C GLY A 158 24.32 -7.16 6.95
N TRP A 159 24.25 -8.08 5.99
CA TRP A 159 23.01 -8.73 5.57
C TRP A 159 22.70 -9.98 6.37
N ARG A 160 21.48 -10.11 6.83
CA ARG A 160 20.92 -11.29 7.50
C ARG A 160 19.57 -11.65 6.87
N VAL A 161 19.27 -12.95 6.80
CA VAL A 161 17.98 -13.45 6.29
C VAL A 161 17.16 -14.01 7.45
N GLY A 162 15.90 -13.69 7.48
CA GLY A 162 15.00 -14.13 8.56
C GLY A 162 13.58 -13.65 8.37
N ARG A 163 12.79 -13.71 9.45
CA ARG A 163 11.40 -13.26 9.48
C ARG A 163 11.18 -12.29 10.63
N VAL A 164 10.36 -11.28 10.40
CA VAL A 164 9.85 -10.42 11.47
C VAL A 164 8.85 -11.20 12.29
N VAL A 165 9.10 -11.34 13.60
CA VAL A 165 8.26 -12.10 14.53
C VAL A 165 7.31 -11.18 15.32
N ALA A 166 7.82 -10.03 15.73
CA ALA A 166 7.05 -9.00 16.41
C ALA A 166 7.63 -7.61 16.14
N VAL A 167 6.82 -6.57 16.17
CA VAL A 167 7.24 -5.18 15.92
C VAL A 167 6.76 -4.30 17.05
N ASP A 168 7.70 -3.62 17.71
CA ASP A 168 7.48 -2.56 18.69
C ASP A 168 7.76 -1.17 18.09
N VAL A 169 7.67 -0.13 18.90
CA VAL A 169 7.84 1.27 18.46
C VAL A 169 9.24 1.50 17.88
N TYR A 170 10.28 1.06 18.58
CA TYR A 170 11.69 1.34 18.26
C TYR A 170 12.49 0.12 17.84
N GLU A 171 11.98 -1.08 18.11
CA GLU A 171 12.65 -2.33 17.85
C GLU A 171 11.70 -3.38 17.26
N PHE A 172 12.25 -4.50 16.85
CA PHE A 172 11.48 -5.66 16.42
C PHE A 172 12.26 -6.95 16.72
N ARG A 173 11.52 -8.05 16.85
CA ARG A 173 12.11 -9.39 16.98
C ARG A 173 12.25 -10.01 15.59
N PHE A 174 13.44 -10.52 15.32
CA PHE A 174 13.81 -11.08 14.05
C PHE A 174 14.27 -12.52 14.23
N GLY A 175 13.51 -13.45 13.70
CA GLY A 175 13.85 -14.88 13.66
C GLY A 175 14.81 -15.13 12.52
N LEU A 176 16.06 -15.45 12.85
CA LEU A 176 17.13 -15.74 11.89
C LEU A 176 16.87 -17.07 11.19
N ILE A 177 17.11 -17.12 9.88
CA ILE A 177 17.13 -18.35 9.10
C ILE A 177 18.57 -18.63 8.74
N GLU A 178 19.24 -19.44 9.56
CA GLU A 178 20.61 -19.85 9.28
C GLU A 178 20.63 -21.02 8.29
N SER A 179 21.69 -21.07 7.49
CA SER A 179 21.95 -22.20 6.58
C SER A 179 22.12 -23.54 7.31
N SER A 180 22.44 -23.49 8.61
CA SER A 180 22.59 -24.67 9.51
C SER A 180 21.23 -25.24 9.98
N GLY A 181 20.09 -24.57 9.67
CA GLY A 181 18.77 -24.93 10.16
C GLY A 181 18.53 -24.59 11.63
N LYS A 182 19.47 -23.91 12.31
CA LYS A 182 19.23 -23.38 13.65
C LYS A 182 18.40 -22.10 13.54
N GLU A 183 17.28 -22.07 14.24
CA GLU A 183 16.48 -20.88 14.41
C GLU A 183 17.02 -20.11 15.64
N GLY A 184 17.40 -18.87 15.42
CA GLY A 184 17.78 -17.94 16.47
C GLY A 184 16.84 -16.73 16.41
N GLU A 185 16.51 -16.15 17.55
CA GLU A 185 15.75 -14.89 17.60
C GLU A 185 16.66 -13.79 18.17
N VAL A 186 16.67 -12.65 17.48
CA VAL A 186 17.43 -11.47 17.92
C VAL A 186 16.50 -10.26 17.98
N VAL A 187 16.79 -9.37 18.92
CA VAL A 187 16.12 -8.04 18.97
C VAL A 187 16.97 -7.08 18.14
N VAL A 188 16.33 -6.41 17.20
CA VAL A 188 16.98 -5.46 16.29
C VAL A 188 16.35 -4.08 16.48
N GLN A 189 17.20 -3.08 16.67
CA GLN A 189 16.75 -1.69 16.72
C GLN A 189 16.40 -1.20 15.31
N LYS A 190 15.23 -0.61 15.12
CA LYS A 190 14.79 -0.15 13.79
C LYS A 190 15.75 0.85 13.15
N HIS A 191 16.40 1.69 13.96
CA HIS A 191 17.33 2.69 13.45
C HIS A 191 18.68 2.13 13.02
N ASP A 192 19.02 0.89 13.40
CA ASP A 192 20.25 0.20 12.97
C ASP A 192 20.07 -0.45 11.59
N VAL A 193 18.82 -0.69 11.16
CA VAL A 193 18.54 -1.24 9.83
C VAL A 193 18.66 -0.16 8.79
N LYS A 194 19.44 -0.41 7.74
CA LYS A 194 19.65 0.52 6.63
C LYS A 194 18.84 0.15 5.39
N ALA A 195 18.68 -1.16 5.12
CA ALA A 195 18.00 -1.62 3.91
C ALA A 195 17.36 -3.00 4.12
N ILE A 196 16.33 -3.28 3.31
CA ILE A 196 15.56 -4.54 3.32
C ILE A 196 15.32 -4.96 1.87
N CYS A 197 15.41 -6.26 1.57
CA CYS A 197 14.95 -6.80 0.28
C CYS A 197 14.36 -8.20 0.45
N ASP A 198 13.73 -8.71 -0.63
CA ASP A 198 13.43 -10.13 -0.74
C ASP A 198 14.76 -10.93 -0.74
N PRO A 199 14.88 -12.05 0.01
CA PRO A 199 16.06 -12.90 -0.04
C PRO A 199 16.47 -13.35 -1.45
N ALA A 200 15.49 -13.53 -2.36
CA ALA A 200 15.76 -13.86 -3.75
C ALA A 200 16.47 -12.71 -4.52
N HIS A 201 16.28 -11.49 -4.09
CA HIS A 201 16.92 -10.30 -4.67
C HIS A 201 18.32 -10.01 -4.08
N LEU A 202 18.66 -10.61 -2.94
CA LEU A 202 19.88 -10.29 -2.20
C LEU A 202 21.19 -10.37 -3.03
N PRO A 203 21.41 -11.39 -3.90
CA PRO A 203 22.61 -11.44 -4.72
C PRO A 203 22.72 -10.24 -5.66
N ALA A 204 21.63 -9.88 -6.33
CA ALA A 204 21.61 -8.74 -7.25
C ALA A 204 21.77 -7.39 -6.51
N VAL A 205 21.21 -7.26 -5.30
CA VAL A 205 21.37 -6.08 -4.44
C VAL A 205 22.83 -5.91 -4.00
N GLN A 206 23.51 -7.02 -3.63
CA GLN A 206 24.92 -7.00 -3.25
C GLN A 206 25.85 -6.70 -4.43
N GLU A 207 25.52 -7.17 -5.62
CA GLU A 207 26.28 -6.86 -6.84
C GLU A 207 26.12 -5.40 -7.28
N ALA A 208 24.91 -4.81 -7.09
CA ALA A 208 24.60 -3.45 -7.51
C ALA A 208 25.16 -2.38 -6.56
N VAL A 209 25.69 -2.74 -5.40
CA VAL A 209 26.24 -1.77 -4.45
C VAL A 209 27.53 -1.16 -4.97
N SER A 210 27.66 0.15 -4.84
CA SER A 210 28.90 0.90 -5.02
C SER A 210 29.24 1.67 -3.75
N ILE A 211 30.46 2.17 -3.64
CA ILE A 211 30.92 2.91 -2.44
C ILE A 211 31.27 4.34 -2.80
N ASP A 212 30.61 5.28 -2.17
CA ASP A 212 31.05 6.67 -2.13
C ASP A 212 32.15 6.81 -1.07
N LYS A 213 33.39 6.95 -1.55
CA LYS A 213 34.56 6.97 -0.68
C LYS A 213 34.56 8.16 0.28
N VAL A 214 34.09 9.34 -0.19
CA VAL A 214 34.05 10.56 0.62
C VAL A 214 33.11 10.37 1.81
N VAL A 215 31.89 9.87 1.56
CA VAL A 215 30.92 9.61 2.63
C VAL A 215 31.39 8.50 3.56
N ARG A 216 32.06 7.47 3.01
CA ARG A 216 32.59 6.38 3.82
C ARG A 216 33.68 6.84 4.81
N GLU A 217 34.51 7.80 4.42
CA GLU A 217 35.53 8.40 5.28
C GLU A 217 34.95 9.19 6.45
N GLU A 218 33.72 9.69 6.33
CA GLU A 218 33.01 10.34 7.44
C GLU A 218 32.65 9.38 8.56
N SER A 219 32.64 8.05 8.30
CA SER A 219 32.38 6.97 9.27
C SER A 219 31.07 7.16 10.05
N LEU A 220 30.02 7.63 9.37
CA LEU A 220 28.73 7.86 9.99
C LEU A 220 27.96 6.56 10.17
N GLY A 221 27.62 6.25 11.41
CA GLY A 221 26.73 5.14 11.75
C GLY A 221 25.25 5.50 11.68
N ALA A 222 24.43 4.66 12.29
CA ALA A 222 22.99 4.84 12.42
C ALA A 222 22.62 6.20 13.01
N SER A 223 21.60 6.88 12.45
CA SER A 223 21.11 8.15 12.97
C SER A 223 20.01 7.95 14.01
N ALA A 224 20.38 7.91 15.28
CA ALA A 224 19.42 7.84 16.38
C ALA A 224 18.62 9.16 16.55
N LYS A 225 19.23 10.31 16.23
CA LYS A 225 18.61 11.63 16.41
C LYS A 225 17.68 11.96 15.24
N ARG A 226 16.43 12.28 15.55
CA ARG A 226 15.39 12.58 14.54
C ARG A 226 15.73 13.80 13.67
N ASN A 227 16.34 14.82 14.23
CA ASN A 227 16.69 16.06 13.53
C ASN A 227 17.88 15.93 12.55
N THR A 228 18.63 14.84 12.60
CA THR A 228 19.74 14.56 11.66
C THR A 228 19.35 13.63 10.52
N ARG A 229 18.07 13.21 10.48
CA ARG A 229 17.56 12.32 9.44
C ARG A 229 17.24 13.10 8.18
N VAL A 230 17.74 12.60 7.08
CA VAL A 230 17.44 13.12 5.75
C VAL A 230 16.19 12.42 5.23
N ARG A 231 15.30 13.20 4.62
CA ARG A 231 14.13 12.65 3.94
C ARG A 231 13.84 13.48 2.71
N PRO A 232 13.74 12.86 1.52
CA PRO A 232 13.26 13.54 0.32
C PRO A 232 11.84 14.08 0.54
N GLN A 233 11.50 15.16 -0.13
CA GLN A 233 10.13 15.67 -0.11
C GLN A 233 9.20 14.67 -0.82
N ASP A 234 7.96 14.60 -0.39
CA ASP A 234 6.98 13.67 -1.00
C ASP A 234 6.73 14.00 -2.47
N GLU A 235 6.76 15.27 -2.83
CA GLU A 235 6.61 15.79 -4.19
C GLU A 235 7.74 15.30 -5.11
N ASP A 236 8.99 15.35 -4.64
CA ASP A 236 10.16 14.86 -5.37
C ASP A 236 10.07 13.34 -5.58
N LEU A 237 9.68 12.60 -4.54
CA LEU A 237 9.49 11.14 -4.64
C LEU A 237 8.35 10.78 -5.61
N VAL A 238 7.26 11.54 -5.65
CA VAL A 238 6.19 11.36 -6.65
C VAL A 238 6.72 11.62 -8.06
N GLN A 239 7.48 12.70 -8.26
CA GLN A 239 8.06 13.02 -9.56
C GLN A 239 9.03 11.93 -10.03
N MET A 240 9.88 11.40 -9.14
CA MET A 240 10.78 10.28 -9.42
C MET A 240 10.03 9.01 -9.77
N LEU A 241 8.97 8.70 -9.03
CA LEU A 241 8.10 7.55 -9.27
C LEU A 241 7.44 7.62 -10.67
N GLU A 242 6.90 8.78 -11.05
CA GLU A 242 6.21 8.99 -12.33
C GLU A 242 7.18 9.03 -13.51
N SER A 243 8.31 9.73 -13.36
CA SER A 243 9.31 9.86 -14.43
C SER A 243 10.14 8.62 -14.65
N LYS A 244 10.17 7.69 -13.70
CA LYS A 244 11.03 6.48 -13.68
C LYS A 244 12.51 6.80 -13.95
N ARG A 245 12.94 8.03 -13.68
CA ARG A 245 14.33 8.42 -13.84
C ARG A 245 15.21 7.69 -12.82
N PRO A 246 16.45 7.36 -13.20
CA PRO A 246 17.41 6.83 -12.25
C PRO A 246 17.60 7.80 -11.08
N PHE A 247 17.53 7.26 -9.87
CA PHE A 247 17.76 7.94 -8.62
C PHE A 247 18.88 7.23 -7.87
N ALA A 248 19.90 7.96 -7.48
CA ALA A 248 21.00 7.41 -6.71
C ALA A 248 20.81 7.76 -5.23
N VAL A 249 20.88 6.73 -4.39
CA VAL A 249 20.79 6.86 -2.94
C VAL A 249 22.16 6.58 -2.34
N VAL A 250 22.64 7.49 -1.50
CA VAL A 250 23.87 7.35 -0.72
C VAL A 250 23.49 7.17 0.74
N LEU A 251 23.98 6.11 1.36
CA LEU A 251 23.79 5.85 2.79
C LEU A 251 24.91 6.46 3.63
N ARG A 252 24.64 6.62 4.91
CA ARG A 252 25.56 7.20 5.88
C ARG A 252 26.88 6.45 6.03
N ASN A 253 26.91 5.17 5.70
CA ASN A 253 28.12 4.33 5.68
C ASN A 253 28.84 4.35 4.31
N GLY A 254 28.42 5.20 3.38
CA GLY A 254 28.99 5.34 2.04
C GLY A 254 28.49 4.32 1.01
N GLU A 255 27.65 3.36 1.36
CA GLU A 255 27.01 2.49 0.37
C GLU A 255 26.07 3.30 -0.53
N ARG A 256 26.09 2.97 -1.82
CA ARG A 256 25.32 3.68 -2.84
C ARG A 256 24.65 2.68 -3.77
N TRP A 257 23.35 2.89 -4.01
CA TRP A 257 22.58 2.19 -5.04
C TRP A 257 21.96 3.18 -6.00
N ALA A 258 21.79 2.73 -7.25
CA ALA A 258 21.07 3.47 -8.27
C ALA A 258 19.95 2.62 -8.82
N GLY A 259 18.78 3.22 -9.00
CA GLY A 259 17.59 2.57 -9.52
C GLY A 259 16.48 3.57 -9.77
N SER A 260 15.32 3.13 -10.19
CA SER A 260 14.11 3.96 -10.25
C SER A 260 13.28 3.79 -8.98
N VAL A 261 12.60 4.85 -8.55
CA VAL A 261 11.66 4.77 -7.43
C VAL A 261 10.48 3.88 -7.85
N ALA A 262 10.26 2.78 -7.15
CA ALA A 262 9.15 1.86 -7.38
C ALA A 262 7.95 2.18 -6.49
N SER A 263 8.22 2.56 -5.24
CA SER A 263 7.23 3.03 -4.26
C SER A 263 7.92 3.78 -3.13
N PHE A 264 7.15 4.42 -2.26
CA PHE A 264 7.69 4.98 -1.02
C PHE A 264 6.62 5.03 0.06
N GLY A 265 7.09 5.10 1.30
CA GLY A 265 6.26 5.25 2.48
C GLY A 265 6.64 6.50 3.28
N ARG A 266 6.10 6.57 4.48
CA ARG A 266 6.48 7.62 5.43
C ARG A 266 7.95 7.50 5.90
N TRP A 267 8.49 6.28 5.90
CA TRP A 267 9.77 5.96 6.54
C TRP A 267 10.80 5.37 5.58
N ASP A 268 10.40 5.06 4.35
CA ASP A 268 11.18 4.28 3.40
C ASP A 268 10.94 4.68 1.95
N VAL A 269 11.87 4.32 1.10
CA VAL A 269 11.73 4.34 -0.36
C VAL A 269 12.14 2.97 -0.92
N THR A 270 11.36 2.44 -1.86
CA THR A 270 11.69 1.24 -2.60
C THR A 270 12.32 1.62 -3.93
N LEU A 271 13.55 1.18 -4.17
CA LEU A 271 14.23 1.30 -5.45
C LEU A 271 14.08 0.01 -6.23
N ARG A 272 13.77 0.13 -7.50
CA ARG A 272 13.94 -0.95 -8.48
C ARG A 272 15.29 -0.79 -9.15
N LEU A 273 16.21 -1.69 -8.83
CA LEU A 273 17.57 -1.72 -9.36
C LEU A 273 17.59 -2.22 -10.81
N TYR A 274 18.74 -2.09 -11.48
CA TYR A 274 18.98 -2.75 -12.77
C TYR A 274 18.82 -4.26 -12.59
N GLY A 275 18.12 -4.90 -13.52
CA GLY A 275 17.78 -6.33 -13.40
C GLY A 275 16.48 -6.61 -12.64
N GLY A 276 15.76 -5.57 -12.15
CA GLY A 276 14.42 -5.70 -11.58
C GLY A 276 14.35 -6.03 -10.09
N ALA A 277 15.49 -6.23 -9.43
CA ALA A 277 15.53 -6.43 -7.99
C ALA A 277 15.01 -5.19 -7.25
N GLU A 278 14.22 -5.38 -6.20
CA GLU A 278 13.69 -4.30 -5.37
C GLU A 278 14.43 -4.22 -4.03
N LEU A 279 14.78 -3.00 -3.67
CA LEU A 279 15.50 -2.66 -2.45
C LEU A 279 14.76 -1.57 -1.70
N ILE A 280 14.32 -1.86 -0.49
CA ILE A 280 13.71 -0.89 0.43
C ILE A 280 14.84 -0.24 1.23
N ILE A 281 14.93 1.08 1.18
CA ILE A 281 15.92 1.88 1.92
C ILE A 281 15.19 2.74 2.94
N LEU A 282 15.65 2.70 4.18
CA LEU A 282 15.04 3.45 5.27
C LEU A 282 15.59 4.88 5.31
N PHE A 283 14.72 5.89 5.43
CA PHE A 283 15.14 7.31 5.36
C PHE A 283 16.15 7.72 6.43
N HIS A 284 16.14 7.09 7.60
CA HIS A 284 17.13 7.38 8.64
C HIS A 284 18.56 6.91 8.28
N ALA A 285 18.69 6.05 7.29
CA ALA A 285 19.98 5.59 6.79
C ALA A 285 20.56 6.51 5.69
N LEU A 286 19.78 7.44 5.16
CA LEU A 286 20.23 8.32 4.08
C LEU A 286 21.29 9.32 4.54
N HIS A 287 22.27 9.55 3.67
CA HIS A 287 23.21 10.65 3.79
C HIS A 287 22.64 11.90 3.09
N PRO A 288 22.92 13.14 3.58
CA PRO A 288 22.48 14.38 2.93
C PRO A 288 22.81 14.48 1.43
N LYS A 289 23.94 13.96 1.00
CA LYS A 289 24.37 13.89 -0.40
C LYS A 289 23.38 13.17 -1.33
N THR A 290 22.44 12.41 -0.79
CA THR A 290 21.36 11.79 -1.57
C THR A 290 20.45 12.81 -2.24
N LEU A 291 20.35 14.03 -1.69
CA LEU A 291 19.47 15.09 -2.17
C LEU A 291 20.18 16.12 -3.08
N GLU A 292 21.48 15.94 -3.30
CA GLU A 292 22.30 16.75 -4.23
C GLU A 292 22.26 16.17 -5.65
#